data_01eab00f73ffd816546bfbbe428008d4
#
_entry.id   01eab00f73ffd816546bfbbe428008d4
#
_cell.length_a   1.000
_cell.length_b   1.000
_cell.length_c   1.000
_cell.angle_alpha   90.00
_cell.angle_beta   90.00
_cell.angle_gamma   90.00
#
_symmetry.space_group_name_H-M   'P 1'
#
loop_
_entity.id
_entity.type
_entity.pdbx_description
1 polymer ?
#
loop_
_entity_poly.entity_id
_entity_poly.type
_entity_poly.pdbx_seq_one_letter_code
_entity_poly.pdbx_strand_id
1 'polypeptide(L)'
;PKGLKLKDEYSRAFQIACAQWRSFAPLLERTDFDAQRATATFATELLRDAFGYVSVGAVTGIELGERSYPITHLASAPQQPIHPQNSLPIVVAPHTLGLDDADTRFAIAGSGSRKKTAFQLAQELLNASPDHQWALVTNGKTLRLLRDAATLTRPSYLDIDLQDLLSGQRFAEFAYVWRLLHSSRAGLVGGTSEAPAPVVWEAWREAGQ
;
A
#
# COMPACT_ATOMS: atom_id res chain seq x y z
N PRO A 1 -17.90 19.33 -2.47
CA PRO A 1 -18.97 19.61 -3.43
C PRO A 1 -20.26 18.97 -2.92
N LYS A 2 -21.30 19.80 -2.69
CA LYS A 2 -22.63 19.29 -2.38
C LYS A 2 -23.13 18.52 -3.59
N GLY A 3 -23.33 17.20 -3.48
CA GLY A 3 -24.03 16.42 -4.49
C GLY A 3 -23.39 15.12 -4.97
N LEU A 4 -22.08 14.87 -4.74
CA LEU A 4 -21.48 13.57 -5.06
C LEU A 4 -21.91 12.55 -3.99
N LYS A 5 -22.72 11.56 -4.41
CA LYS A 5 -23.06 10.44 -3.55
C LYS A 5 -21.83 9.54 -3.46
N LEU A 6 -21.46 9.12 -2.27
CA LEU A 6 -20.35 8.18 -2.02
C LEU A 6 -20.41 6.95 -2.94
N LYS A 7 -21.63 6.50 -3.28
CA LYS A 7 -21.86 5.40 -4.20
C LYS A 7 -21.34 5.69 -5.60
N ASP A 8 -21.45 6.92 -6.08
CA ASP A 8 -21.00 7.31 -7.44
C ASP A 8 -19.47 7.33 -7.50
N GLU A 9 -18.82 7.73 -6.40
CA GLU A 9 -17.35 7.73 -6.30
C GLU A 9 -16.76 6.32 -6.35
N TYR A 10 -17.24 5.39 -5.50
CA TYR A 10 -16.69 4.03 -5.56
C TYR A 10 -17.15 3.25 -6.78
N SER A 11 -18.30 3.61 -7.41
CA SER A 11 -18.70 3.04 -8.69
C SER A 11 -17.74 3.45 -9.82
N ARG A 12 -17.37 4.72 -9.87
CA ARG A 12 -16.37 5.23 -10.81
C ARG A 12 -15.00 4.58 -10.55
N ALA A 13 -14.56 4.52 -9.30
CA ALA A 13 -13.31 3.91 -8.89
C ALA A 13 -13.25 2.42 -9.32
N PHE A 14 -14.36 1.70 -9.17
CA PHE A 14 -14.47 0.31 -9.60
C PHE A 14 -14.28 0.14 -11.11
N GLN A 15 -14.92 0.98 -11.91
CA GLN A 15 -14.76 0.94 -13.36
C GLN A 15 -13.31 1.20 -13.78
N ILE A 16 -12.64 2.17 -13.13
CA ILE A 16 -11.23 2.47 -13.36
C ILE A 16 -10.36 1.27 -12.98
N ALA A 17 -10.54 0.70 -11.79
CA ALA A 17 -9.78 -0.44 -11.32
C ALA A 17 -9.95 -1.67 -12.23
N CYS A 18 -11.18 -1.96 -12.68
CA CYS A 18 -11.44 -3.04 -13.63
C CYS A 18 -10.80 -2.79 -15.01
N ALA A 19 -10.76 -1.54 -15.48
CA ALA A 19 -10.09 -1.19 -16.72
C ALA A 19 -8.56 -1.39 -16.62
N GLN A 20 -7.96 -0.92 -15.53
CA GLN A 20 -6.53 -1.10 -15.25
C GLN A 20 -6.17 -2.58 -15.11
N TRP A 21 -7.01 -3.37 -14.41
CA TRP A 21 -6.84 -4.81 -14.29
C TRP A 21 -6.87 -5.51 -15.66
N ARG A 22 -7.82 -5.16 -16.53
CA ARG A 22 -7.90 -5.74 -17.90
C ARG A 22 -6.64 -5.46 -18.73
N SER A 23 -5.95 -4.37 -18.48
CA SER A 23 -4.67 -4.05 -19.13
C SER A 23 -3.52 -4.82 -18.50
N PHE A 24 -3.55 -5.06 -17.19
CA PHE A 24 -2.49 -5.74 -16.44
C PHE A 24 -2.59 -7.28 -16.51
N ALA A 25 -3.80 -7.85 -16.40
CA ALA A 25 -4.01 -9.29 -16.32
C ALA A 25 -3.35 -10.11 -17.46
N PRO A 26 -3.36 -9.68 -18.73
CA PRO A 26 -2.65 -10.40 -19.80
C PRO A 26 -1.15 -10.46 -19.63
N LEU A 27 -0.58 -9.56 -18.82
CA LEU A 27 0.86 -9.51 -18.55
C LEU A 27 1.31 -10.55 -17.53
N LEU A 28 0.38 -11.10 -16.74
CA LEU A 28 0.70 -12.07 -15.69
C LEU A 28 1.30 -13.39 -16.23
N GLU A 29 0.98 -13.76 -17.46
CA GLU A 29 1.46 -14.99 -18.11
C GLU A 29 2.62 -14.75 -19.06
N ARG A 30 3.02 -13.49 -19.27
CA ARG A 30 4.08 -13.13 -20.20
C ARG A 30 5.44 -13.10 -19.51
N THR A 31 6.47 -13.54 -20.24
CA THR A 31 7.87 -13.59 -19.75
C THR A 31 8.81 -12.66 -20.54
N ASP A 32 8.27 -11.97 -21.54
CA ASP A 32 9.04 -11.14 -22.49
C ASP A 32 9.16 -9.68 -22.08
N PHE A 33 8.83 -9.34 -20.83
CA PHE A 33 8.95 -7.98 -20.30
C PHE A 33 9.27 -7.98 -18.79
N ASP A 34 9.56 -6.79 -18.28
CA ASP A 34 9.90 -6.58 -16.86
C ASP A 34 8.66 -6.67 -15.96
N ALA A 35 8.52 -7.80 -15.25
CA ALA A 35 7.44 -8.07 -14.32
C ALA A 35 7.37 -7.06 -13.17
N GLN A 36 8.53 -6.59 -12.67
CA GLN A 36 8.59 -5.58 -11.61
C GLN A 36 8.00 -4.25 -12.09
N ARG A 37 8.41 -3.81 -13.27
CA ARG A 37 7.93 -2.55 -13.86
C ARG A 37 6.44 -2.61 -14.16
N ALA A 38 5.96 -3.71 -14.75
CA ALA A 38 4.53 -3.87 -15.05
C ALA A 38 3.67 -3.84 -13.78
N THR A 39 4.10 -4.54 -12.73
CA THR A 39 3.40 -4.54 -11.45
C THR A 39 3.43 -3.17 -10.78
N ALA A 40 4.58 -2.48 -10.81
CA ALA A 40 4.70 -1.13 -10.25
C ALA A 40 3.81 -0.12 -10.97
N THR A 41 3.71 -0.19 -12.30
CA THR A 41 2.81 0.65 -13.09
C THR A 41 1.35 0.41 -12.67
N PHE A 42 0.91 -0.84 -12.66
CA PHE A 42 -0.45 -1.19 -12.24
C PHE A 42 -0.77 -0.73 -10.82
N ALA A 43 0.12 -1.01 -9.85
CA ALA A 43 -0.08 -0.63 -8.46
C ALA A 43 -0.16 0.91 -8.28
N THR A 44 0.72 1.65 -8.97
CA THR A 44 0.74 3.12 -8.93
C THR A 44 -0.55 3.71 -9.50
N GLU A 45 -0.98 3.25 -10.67
CA GLU A 45 -2.21 3.71 -11.31
C GLU A 45 -3.44 3.36 -10.46
N LEU A 46 -3.52 2.14 -9.94
CA LEU A 46 -4.62 1.70 -9.09
C LEU A 46 -4.76 2.60 -7.85
N LEU A 47 -3.67 2.85 -7.14
CA LEU A 47 -3.68 3.67 -5.93
C LEU A 47 -4.02 5.14 -6.26
N ARG A 48 -3.47 5.69 -7.32
CA ARG A 48 -3.73 7.07 -7.72
C ARG A 48 -5.16 7.27 -8.24
N ASP A 49 -5.57 6.48 -9.22
CA ASP A 49 -6.76 6.77 -10.02
C ASP A 49 -8.04 6.16 -9.42
N ALA A 50 -7.94 4.99 -8.75
CA ALA A 50 -9.07 4.35 -8.10
C ALA A 50 -9.16 4.66 -6.61
N PHE A 51 -8.04 4.69 -5.88
CA PHE A 51 -8.04 4.93 -4.43
C PHE A 51 -7.71 6.39 -4.03
N GLY A 52 -7.46 7.28 -5.00
CA GLY A 52 -7.41 8.73 -4.81
C GLY A 52 -6.14 9.25 -4.10
N TYR A 53 -5.02 8.51 -4.13
CA TYR A 53 -3.75 9.02 -3.64
C TYR A 53 -3.23 10.13 -4.57
N VAL A 54 -2.83 11.26 -4.01
CA VAL A 54 -2.39 12.43 -4.80
C VAL A 54 -1.07 12.17 -5.49
N SER A 55 -0.18 11.45 -4.82
CA SER A 55 1.12 11.06 -5.35
C SER A 55 1.43 9.63 -4.93
N VAL A 56 1.91 8.85 -5.88
CA VAL A 56 2.51 7.53 -5.65
C VAL A 56 3.82 7.52 -6.42
N GLY A 57 4.91 7.80 -5.74
CA GLY A 57 6.23 7.99 -6.34
C GLY A 57 7.19 6.85 -6.00
N ALA A 58 8.00 6.44 -6.98
CA ALA A 58 9.10 5.52 -6.76
C ALA A 58 10.20 6.19 -5.92
N VAL A 59 10.79 5.42 -5.00
CA VAL A 59 11.90 5.85 -4.16
C VAL A 59 13.01 4.80 -4.16
N THR A 60 14.20 5.21 -3.74
CA THR A 60 15.36 4.30 -3.64
C THR A 60 15.41 3.53 -2.31
N GLY A 61 14.50 3.84 -1.39
CA GLY A 61 14.41 3.25 -0.06
C GLY A 61 14.27 4.30 1.03
N ILE A 62 14.26 3.83 2.27
CA ILE A 62 14.22 4.65 3.49
C ILE A 62 15.44 4.31 4.34
N GLU A 63 16.23 5.31 4.70
CA GLU A 63 17.40 5.16 5.57
C GLU A 63 16.99 5.43 7.02
N LEU A 64 17.27 4.49 7.92
CA LEU A 64 17.05 4.63 9.36
C LEU A 64 18.31 4.17 10.11
N GLY A 65 19.06 5.14 10.62
CA GLY A 65 20.36 4.88 11.25
C GLY A 65 21.35 4.24 10.24
N GLU A 66 21.89 3.08 10.61
CA GLU A 66 22.83 2.34 9.76
C GLU A 66 22.14 1.34 8.79
N ARG A 67 20.80 1.32 8.76
CA ARG A 67 20.04 0.40 7.94
C ARG A 67 19.36 1.10 6.77
N SER A 68 19.42 0.45 5.61
CA SER A 68 18.70 0.87 4.41
C SER A 68 17.57 -0.12 4.10
N TYR A 69 16.34 0.39 4.09
CA TYR A 69 15.14 -0.37 3.81
C TYR A 69 14.72 -0.11 2.36
N PRO A 70 14.80 -1.09 1.44
CA PRO A 70 14.52 -0.90 0.02
C PRO A 70 13.02 -0.83 -0.28
N ILE A 71 12.33 0.10 0.35
CA ILE A 71 10.95 0.46 0.04
C ILE A 71 10.88 0.98 -1.38
N THR A 72 9.91 0.53 -2.15
CA THR A 72 9.85 0.82 -3.58
C THR A 72 9.13 2.11 -3.92
N HIS A 73 8.10 2.48 -3.13
CA HIS A 73 7.28 3.67 -3.38
C HIS A 73 6.83 4.31 -2.07
N LEU A 74 6.49 5.60 -2.17
CA LEU A 74 5.79 6.34 -1.14
C LEU A 74 4.50 6.93 -1.72
N ALA A 75 3.40 6.82 -0.99
CA ALA A 75 2.13 7.43 -1.36
C ALA A 75 1.74 8.54 -0.39
N SER A 76 1.13 9.60 -0.94
CA SER A 76 0.64 10.74 -0.16
C SER A 76 -0.87 10.86 -0.28
N ALA A 77 -1.54 11.07 0.85
CA ALA A 77 -2.96 11.40 0.90
C ALA A 77 -3.19 12.89 0.59
N PRO A 78 -4.40 13.28 0.16
CA PRO A 78 -4.76 14.69 -0.01
C PRO A 78 -4.53 15.47 1.29
N GLN A 79 -4.09 16.73 1.15
CA GLN A 79 -3.83 17.66 2.26
C GLN A 79 -2.61 17.34 3.15
N GLN A 80 -1.83 16.32 2.78
CA GLN A 80 -0.55 16.09 3.42
C GLN A 80 0.57 16.70 2.59
N PRO A 81 1.51 17.45 3.20
CA PRO A 81 2.74 17.79 2.52
C PRO A 81 3.48 16.51 2.16
N ILE A 82 4.07 16.47 0.97
CA ILE A 82 4.93 15.35 0.53
C ILE A 82 6.18 15.39 1.41
N HIS A 83 6.13 14.72 2.54
CA HIS A 83 7.28 14.54 3.42
C HIS A 83 7.45 13.04 3.65
N PRO A 84 8.67 12.50 3.58
CA PRO A 84 8.91 11.06 3.79
C PRO A 84 8.27 10.54 5.08
N GLN A 85 8.26 11.34 6.13
CA GLN A 85 7.69 11.00 7.45
C GLN A 85 6.16 10.92 7.49
N ASN A 86 5.46 11.55 6.53
CA ASN A 86 3.98 11.57 6.50
C ASN A 86 3.42 10.76 5.33
N SER A 87 4.27 10.03 4.62
CA SER A 87 3.87 9.23 3.46
C SER A 87 3.65 7.78 3.85
N LEU A 88 2.76 7.09 3.13
CA LEU A 88 2.52 5.68 3.30
C LEU A 88 3.58 4.87 2.55
N PRO A 89 4.43 4.08 3.22
CA PRO A 89 5.40 3.22 2.57
C PRO A 89 4.71 2.09 1.80
N ILE A 90 5.22 1.80 0.61
CA ILE A 90 4.70 0.74 -0.24
C ILE A 90 5.85 -0.13 -0.73
N VAL A 91 5.71 -1.44 -0.60
CA VAL A 91 6.58 -2.43 -1.21
C VAL A 91 5.84 -3.09 -2.36
N VAL A 92 6.31 -2.85 -3.58
CA VAL A 92 5.80 -3.52 -4.79
C VAL A 92 6.75 -4.65 -5.15
N ALA A 93 6.28 -5.89 -5.04
CA ALA A 93 6.95 -7.07 -5.55
C ALA A 93 6.51 -7.33 -7.00
N PRO A 94 7.33 -7.97 -7.86
CA PRO A 94 6.87 -8.41 -9.16
C PRO A 94 5.75 -9.45 -9.01
N HIS A 95 4.81 -9.48 -9.94
CA HIS A 95 3.70 -10.44 -9.92
C HIS A 95 4.12 -11.91 -9.92
N THR A 96 5.37 -12.17 -10.29
CA THR A 96 5.98 -13.51 -10.29
C THR A 96 6.40 -14.01 -8.90
N LEU A 97 6.42 -13.13 -7.88
CA LEU A 97 6.72 -13.47 -6.49
C LEU A 97 5.48 -13.36 -5.60
N GLY A 98 5.33 -14.30 -4.67
CA GLY A 98 4.40 -14.14 -3.55
C GLY A 98 4.90 -13.08 -2.56
N LEU A 99 4.00 -12.53 -1.76
CA LEU A 99 4.36 -11.52 -0.75
C LEU A 99 5.22 -12.11 0.39
N ASP A 100 5.16 -13.43 0.55
CA ASP A 100 5.90 -14.20 1.56
C ASP A 100 7.07 -15.01 0.94
N ASP A 101 7.40 -14.78 -0.35
CA ASP A 101 8.56 -15.37 -1.01
C ASP A 101 9.81 -14.52 -0.74
N ALA A 102 10.89 -15.17 -0.32
CA ALA A 102 12.14 -14.50 0.01
C ALA A 102 12.98 -14.19 -1.24
N ASP A 103 13.36 -12.92 -1.42
CA ASP A 103 14.19 -12.46 -2.52
C ASP A 103 15.29 -11.49 -2.04
N THR A 104 16.39 -11.40 -2.77
CA THR A 104 17.51 -10.50 -2.46
C THR A 104 17.13 -9.03 -2.59
N ARG A 105 16.15 -8.68 -3.43
CA ARG A 105 15.66 -7.32 -3.64
C ARG A 105 15.05 -6.69 -2.38
N PHE A 106 14.60 -7.52 -1.44
CA PHE A 106 14.00 -7.07 -0.18
C PHE A 106 14.99 -7.13 1.00
N ALA A 107 16.26 -7.43 0.72
CA ALA A 107 17.28 -7.47 1.76
C ALA A 107 17.52 -6.07 2.35
N ILE A 108 17.47 -5.99 3.68
CA ILE A 108 17.76 -4.74 4.41
C ILE A 108 19.25 -4.66 4.64
N ALA A 109 19.90 -3.63 4.11
CA ALA A 109 21.32 -3.41 4.34
C ALA A 109 21.57 -3.17 5.85
N GLY A 110 22.64 -3.75 6.38
CA GLY A 110 22.95 -3.70 7.81
C GLY A 110 22.19 -4.70 8.70
N SER A 111 21.26 -5.50 8.14
CA SER A 111 20.52 -6.50 8.93
C SER A 111 21.17 -7.89 9.04
N GLY A 112 22.23 -8.14 8.26
CA GLY A 112 22.90 -9.45 8.20
C GLY A 112 22.15 -10.50 7.36
N SER A 113 20.89 -10.32 7.03
CA SER A 113 20.11 -11.23 6.18
C SER A 113 20.24 -10.85 4.70
N ARG A 114 20.55 -11.86 3.85
CA ARG A 114 20.72 -11.66 2.39
C ARG A 114 19.39 -11.69 1.62
N LYS A 115 18.34 -12.23 2.21
CA LYS A 115 17.02 -12.33 1.59
C LYS A 115 15.95 -12.07 2.63
N LYS A 116 14.90 -11.38 2.23
CA LYS A 116 13.67 -11.19 3.00
C LYS A 116 12.48 -11.29 2.09
N THR A 117 11.29 -11.41 2.66
CA THR A 117 10.05 -11.30 1.91
C THR A 117 9.65 -9.82 1.81
N ALA A 118 8.79 -9.48 0.84
CA ALA A 118 8.23 -8.13 0.74
C ALA A 118 7.49 -7.75 2.03
N PHE A 119 6.79 -8.70 2.64
CA PHE A 119 6.12 -8.55 3.92
C PHE A 119 7.11 -8.25 5.07
N GLN A 120 8.18 -9.05 5.19
CA GLN A 120 9.20 -8.84 6.24
C GLN A 120 9.88 -7.48 6.12
N LEU A 121 10.19 -7.04 4.89
CA LEU A 121 10.76 -5.72 4.66
C LEU A 121 9.85 -4.61 5.21
N ALA A 122 8.56 -4.64 4.84
CA ALA A 122 7.61 -3.65 5.31
C ALA A 122 7.42 -3.70 6.85
N GLN A 123 7.30 -4.91 7.42
CA GLN A 123 7.14 -5.09 8.85
C GLN A 123 8.35 -4.59 9.65
N GLU A 124 9.56 -4.88 9.19
CA GLU A 124 10.78 -4.41 9.87
C GLU A 124 10.97 -2.90 9.75
N LEU A 125 10.56 -2.30 8.61
CA LEU A 125 10.52 -0.84 8.51
C LEU A 125 9.57 -0.24 9.55
N LEU A 126 8.33 -0.74 9.63
CA LEU A 126 7.33 -0.23 10.58
C LEU A 126 7.81 -0.37 12.02
N ASN A 127 8.43 -1.49 12.37
CA ASN A 127 8.99 -1.70 13.72
C ASN A 127 10.17 -0.77 14.05
N ALA A 128 10.89 -0.31 13.04
CA ALA A 128 12.08 0.54 13.23
C ALA A 128 11.76 2.04 13.12
N SER A 129 10.69 2.40 12.42
CA SER A 129 10.35 3.79 12.13
C SER A 129 9.33 4.34 13.11
N PRO A 130 9.63 5.41 13.84
CA PRO A 130 8.63 6.09 14.66
C PRO A 130 7.60 6.87 13.84
N ASP A 131 7.91 7.14 12.58
CA ASP A 131 7.10 7.99 11.70
C ASP A 131 6.07 7.21 10.89
N HIS A 132 6.21 5.88 10.77
CA HIS A 132 5.37 5.04 9.94
C HIS A 132 4.67 3.96 10.77
N GLN A 133 3.36 4.00 10.84
CA GLN A 133 2.54 3.00 11.55
C GLN A 133 1.87 2.02 10.60
N TRP A 134 1.69 2.39 9.34
CA TRP A 134 0.99 1.62 8.33
C TRP A 134 1.81 1.51 7.04
N ALA A 135 1.68 0.41 6.35
CA ALA A 135 2.31 0.18 5.04
C ALA A 135 1.41 -0.64 4.13
N LEU A 136 1.66 -0.56 2.82
CA LEU A 136 1.07 -1.43 1.82
C LEU A 136 2.15 -2.33 1.21
N VAL A 137 1.79 -3.58 0.96
CA VAL A 137 2.62 -4.52 0.20
C VAL A 137 1.77 -5.13 -0.90
N THR A 138 2.26 -5.16 -2.13
CA THR A 138 1.50 -5.76 -3.24
C THR A 138 2.41 -6.41 -4.27
N ASN A 139 1.90 -7.46 -4.92
CA ASN A 139 2.46 -8.03 -6.13
C ASN A 139 1.50 -7.90 -7.33
N GLY A 140 0.53 -6.99 -7.24
CA GLY A 140 -0.50 -6.79 -8.25
C GLY A 140 -1.65 -7.79 -8.21
N LYS A 141 -1.44 -9.00 -7.71
CA LYS A 141 -2.51 -10.02 -7.48
C LYS A 141 -3.12 -9.92 -6.09
N THR A 142 -2.28 -9.69 -5.10
CA THR A 142 -2.65 -9.48 -3.70
C THR A 142 -2.18 -8.12 -3.24
N LEU A 143 -2.99 -7.44 -2.44
CA LEU A 143 -2.63 -6.22 -1.73
C LEU A 143 -2.81 -6.47 -0.24
N ARG A 144 -1.74 -6.22 0.52
CA ARG A 144 -1.68 -6.39 1.98
C ARG A 144 -1.55 -5.04 2.65
N LEU A 145 -2.50 -4.72 3.53
CA LEU A 145 -2.41 -3.58 4.44
C LEU A 145 -1.81 -4.07 5.75
N LEU A 146 -0.70 -3.45 6.17
CA LEU A 146 0.00 -3.78 7.41
C LEU A 146 -0.05 -2.63 8.40
N ARG A 147 -0.04 -2.98 9.68
CA ARG A 147 0.20 -2.07 10.78
C ARG A 147 1.48 -2.46 11.54
N ASP A 148 2.13 -1.48 12.15
CA ASP A 148 3.20 -1.72 13.12
C ASP A 148 2.77 -2.74 14.17
N ALA A 149 3.62 -3.73 14.39
CA ALA A 149 3.38 -4.85 15.31
C ALA A 149 4.38 -4.89 16.49
N ALA A 150 5.11 -3.80 16.75
CA ALA A 150 6.15 -3.75 17.78
C ALA A 150 5.63 -4.18 19.18
N THR A 151 4.34 -4.00 19.44
CA THR A 151 3.68 -4.40 20.70
C THR A 151 2.84 -5.67 20.59
N LEU A 152 2.75 -6.27 19.40
CA LEU A 152 1.91 -7.44 19.14
C LEU A 152 2.77 -8.70 19.05
N THR A 153 2.30 -9.80 19.64
CA THR A 153 2.95 -11.12 19.53
C THR A 153 2.81 -11.74 18.14
N ARG A 154 1.91 -11.19 17.32
CA ARG A 154 1.69 -11.63 15.93
C ARG A 154 1.51 -10.41 15.02
N PRO A 155 2.04 -10.47 13.77
CA PRO A 155 1.82 -9.43 12.78
C PRO A 155 0.32 -9.22 12.53
N SER A 156 -0.08 -7.95 12.40
CA SER A 156 -1.46 -7.59 12.07
C SER A 156 -1.50 -7.08 10.63
N TYR A 157 -2.17 -7.82 9.76
CA TYR A 157 -2.37 -7.43 8.36
C TYR A 157 -3.71 -7.90 7.82
N LEU A 158 -4.15 -7.27 6.74
CA LEU A 158 -5.31 -7.64 5.96
C LEU A 158 -4.88 -7.88 4.52
N ASP A 159 -5.19 -9.07 4.00
CA ASP A 159 -5.00 -9.41 2.59
C ASP A 159 -6.26 -9.17 1.77
N ILE A 160 -6.07 -8.58 0.60
CA ILE A 160 -7.09 -8.36 -0.40
C ILE A 160 -6.64 -9.06 -1.67
N ASP A 161 -7.40 -10.06 -2.12
CA ASP A 161 -7.20 -10.71 -3.40
C ASP A 161 -7.72 -9.79 -4.52
N LEU A 162 -6.80 -8.99 -5.09
CA LEU A 162 -7.11 -8.08 -6.19
C LEU A 162 -7.49 -8.85 -7.46
N GLN A 163 -6.88 -10.01 -7.67
CA GLN A 163 -7.14 -10.84 -8.84
C GLN A 163 -8.59 -11.34 -8.82
N ASP A 164 -9.03 -11.94 -7.71
CA ASP A 164 -10.41 -12.40 -7.57
C ASP A 164 -11.42 -11.23 -7.57
N LEU A 165 -11.09 -10.15 -6.86
CA LEU A 165 -11.93 -8.96 -6.75
C LEU A 165 -12.22 -8.31 -8.11
N LEU A 166 -11.18 -8.15 -8.96
CA LEU A 166 -11.28 -7.39 -10.20
C LEU A 166 -11.64 -8.27 -11.39
N SER A 167 -11.10 -9.51 -11.51
CA SER A 167 -11.51 -10.44 -12.56
C SER A 167 -12.92 -10.97 -12.34
N GLY A 168 -13.31 -11.21 -11.08
CA GLY A 168 -14.68 -11.60 -10.71
C GLY A 168 -15.69 -10.45 -10.75
N GLN A 169 -15.23 -9.22 -11.03
CA GLN A 169 -16.07 -8.00 -11.05
C GLN A 169 -16.94 -7.85 -9.78
N ARG A 170 -16.35 -8.12 -8.62
CA ARG A 170 -17.04 -8.13 -7.32
C ARG A 170 -17.26 -6.71 -6.80
N PHE A 171 -18.27 -6.03 -7.33
CA PHE A 171 -18.55 -4.63 -7.02
C PHE A 171 -18.88 -4.39 -5.54
N ALA A 172 -19.67 -5.27 -4.93
CA ALA A 172 -20.07 -5.10 -3.53
C ALA A 172 -18.86 -5.16 -2.60
N GLU A 173 -17.99 -6.13 -2.80
CA GLU A 173 -16.74 -6.31 -2.05
C GLU A 173 -15.76 -5.17 -2.33
N PHE A 174 -15.64 -4.73 -3.58
CA PHE A 174 -14.83 -3.57 -3.94
C PHE A 174 -15.26 -2.32 -3.19
N ALA A 175 -16.55 -2.11 -2.97
CA ALA A 175 -17.02 -0.95 -2.23
C ALA A 175 -16.53 -0.93 -0.76
N TYR A 176 -16.37 -2.10 -0.12
CA TYR A 176 -15.76 -2.20 1.21
C TYR A 176 -14.25 -1.96 1.16
N VAL A 177 -13.56 -2.58 0.20
CA VAL A 177 -12.12 -2.40 -0.03
C VAL A 177 -11.81 -0.92 -0.31
N TRP A 178 -12.60 -0.27 -1.16
CA TRP A 178 -12.44 1.15 -1.47
C TRP A 178 -12.60 2.04 -0.23
N ARG A 179 -13.62 1.78 0.60
CA ARG A 179 -13.81 2.53 1.84
C ARG A 179 -12.65 2.36 2.81
N LEU A 180 -12.03 1.19 2.84
CA LEU A 180 -10.87 0.92 3.68
C LEU A 180 -9.60 1.58 3.16
N LEU A 181 -9.31 1.45 1.86
CA LEU A 181 -8.02 1.82 1.27
C LEU A 181 -7.98 3.22 0.64
N HIS A 182 -9.12 3.89 0.48
CA HIS A 182 -9.15 5.23 -0.10
C HIS A 182 -8.21 6.18 0.67
N SER A 183 -7.47 7.01 -0.05
CA SER A 183 -6.42 7.89 0.48
C SER A 183 -6.84 8.74 1.69
N SER A 184 -8.13 9.07 1.80
CA SER A 184 -8.65 9.78 2.97
C SER A 184 -8.52 9.00 4.29
N ARG A 185 -8.24 7.70 4.25
CA ARG A 185 -8.02 6.87 5.44
C ARG A 185 -6.57 6.85 5.89
N ALA A 186 -5.66 7.02 4.93
CA ALA A 186 -4.24 7.23 5.20
C ALA A 186 -3.93 8.68 5.62
N GLY A 187 -4.89 9.60 5.45
CA GLY A 187 -4.76 11.00 5.85
C GLY A 187 -4.90 11.20 7.37
N LEU A 188 -4.31 12.30 7.87
CA LEU A 188 -4.41 12.68 9.27
C LEU A 188 -5.84 13.16 9.61
N VAL A 189 -6.34 12.75 10.77
CA VAL A 189 -7.60 13.24 11.32
C VAL A 189 -7.31 14.50 12.11
N GLY A 190 -7.49 15.66 11.49
CA GLY A 190 -7.40 16.99 12.10
C GLY A 190 -6.40 17.12 13.26
N GLY A 191 -5.51 18.08 13.22
CA GLY A 191 -4.55 18.26 14.31
C GLY A 191 -4.09 19.68 14.34
N THR A 192 -3.69 20.14 15.52
CA THR A 192 -2.90 21.37 15.69
C THR A 192 -1.42 21.02 15.55
N SER A 193 -0.56 22.00 15.27
CA SER A 193 0.88 21.81 15.11
C SER A 193 1.60 21.23 16.36
N GLU A 194 0.91 21.12 17.49
CA GLU A 194 1.49 20.66 18.77
C GLU A 194 1.19 19.19 19.09
N ALA A 195 0.22 18.55 18.40
CA ALA A 195 -0.08 17.13 18.54
C ALA A 195 -0.36 16.53 17.16
N PRO A 196 0.52 15.66 16.63
CA PRO A 196 0.24 14.98 15.37
C PRO A 196 -1.04 14.14 15.52
N ALA A 197 -2.02 14.43 14.66
CA ALA A 197 -3.26 13.66 14.66
C ALA A 197 -3.00 12.26 14.10
N PRO A 198 -3.66 11.23 14.64
CA PRO A 198 -3.55 9.89 14.11
C PRO A 198 -4.16 9.84 12.69
N VAL A 199 -3.67 8.92 11.86
CA VAL A 199 -4.33 8.59 10.59
C VAL A 199 -5.70 7.97 10.88
N VAL A 200 -6.64 8.05 9.93
CA VAL A 200 -8.01 7.53 10.13
C VAL A 200 -8.01 6.04 10.51
N TRP A 201 -7.14 5.23 9.92
CA TRP A 201 -7.01 3.81 10.30
C TRP A 201 -6.68 3.63 11.78
N GLU A 202 -5.81 4.47 12.32
CA GLU A 202 -5.44 4.38 13.74
C GLU A 202 -6.59 4.82 14.64
N ALA A 203 -7.29 5.89 14.29
CA ALA A 203 -8.47 6.33 15.00
C ALA A 203 -9.59 5.25 15.01
N TRP A 204 -9.76 4.52 13.90
CA TRP A 204 -10.71 3.41 13.85
C TRP A 204 -10.29 2.23 14.73
N ARG A 205 -9.00 1.90 14.74
CA ARG A 205 -8.47 0.85 15.62
C ARG A 205 -8.72 1.18 17.09
N GLU A 206 -8.44 2.40 17.51
CA GLU A 206 -8.65 2.86 18.87
C GLU A 206 -10.14 2.86 19.27
N ALA A 207 -11.01 3.25 18.36
CA ALA A 207 -12.45 3.23 18.59
C ALA A 207 -13.04 1.81 18.66
N GLY A 208 -12.37 0.80 18.16
CA GLY A 208 -12.79 -0.61 18.15
C GLY A 208 -12.29 -1.44 19.33
N GLN A 209 -11.46 -0.85 20.22
CA GLN A 209 -10.99 -1.45 21.47
C GLN A 209 -11.91 -1.11 22.65
#